data_ca1215e0af8b2da9633ae8c7484fba39
#
_entry.id   ca1215e0af8b2da9633ae8c7484fba39
#
_cell.length_a   1.000
_cell.length_b   1.000
_cell.length_c   1.000
_cell.angle_alpha   90.00
_cell.angle_beta   90.00
_cell.angle_gamma   90.00
#
_symmetry.space_group_name_H-M   'P 1'
#
loop_
_entity.id
_entity.type
_entity.pdbx_description
1 polymer ?
#
loop_
_entity_poly.entity_id
_entity_poly.type
_entity_poly.pdbx_seq_one_letter_code
_entity_poly.pdbx_strand_id
1 'polypeptide(L)'
;MIGDKLASAMQLYGNVSCINTAKALQTAAEKGVDIETHDIKSGEEAGDISPLYSAPVLKDLDNVVYGPNAIISYLDDKGFGPSLVPRNGVIRAIMYQYAHIATDYVQMEAYGMLTGSGGNIDIVNKAFDLLENILANPPDPKLKKGVYICGEFSLADIHWMACVNALEISGNDVISS
;
A
#
# COMPACT_ATOMS: atom_id res chain seq x y z
N MET A 1 -38.38 -16.79 -8.67
CA MET A 1 -37.78 -15.74 -7.82
C MET A 1 -36.33 -16.13 -7.60
N ILE A 2 -35.45 -15.60 -8.43
CA ILE A 2 -33.99 -15.76 -8.28
C ILE A 2 -33.61 -14.65 -7.30
N GLY A 3 -33.39 -15.03 -6.05
CA GLY A 3 -32.89 -14.10 -5.05
C GLY A 3 -31.52 -13.62 -5.47
N ASP A 4 -31.41 -12.30 -5.71
CA ASP A 4 -30.13 -11.60 -5.77
C ASP A 4 -29.39 -11.87 -4.46
N LYS A 5 -28.45 -12.81 -4.49
CA LYS A 5 -27.35 -12.77 -3.53
C LYS A 5 -26.58 -11.50 -3.87
N LEU A 6 -26.89 -10.41 -3.19
CA LEU A 6 -25.96 -9.28 -3.10
C LEU A 6 -24.63 -9.92 -2.73
N ALA A 7 -23.64 -9.79 -3.63
CA ALA A 7 -22.28 -10.19 -3.31
C ALA A 7 -21.94 -9.44 -2.01
N SER A 8 -21.69 -10.16 -0.94
CA SER A 8 -21.29 -9.54 0.32
C SER A 8 -20.02 -8.76 0.04
N ALA A 9 -19.97 -7.48 0.43
CA ALA A 9 -18.77 -6.68 0.32
C ALA A 9 -17.61 -7.40 1.00
N MET A 10 -16.41 -7.28 0.45
CA MET A 10 -15.21 -7.78 1.11
C MET A 10 -15.04 -7.08 2.45
N GLN A 11 -14.58 -7.77 3.47
CA GLN A 11 -14.38 -7.23 4.81
C GLN A 11 -12.89 -7.05 5.08
N LEU A 12 -12.47 -5.83 5.40
CA LEU A 12 -11.10 -5.51 5.78
C LEU A 12 -11.03 -5.20 7.28
N TYR A 13 -10.32 -6.02 7.99
CA TYR A 13 -10.05 -5.86 9.42
C TYR A 13 -8.69 -5.20 9.59
N GLY A 14 -8.65 -3.98 10.12
CA GLY A 14 -7.41 -3.23 10.29
C GLY A 14 -7.64 -1.84 10.88
N ASN A 15 -6.63 -1.29 11.50
CA ASN A 15 -6.69 0.09 11.97
C ASN A 15 -6.52 1.05 10.79
N VAL A 16 -7.48 1.95 10.59
CA VAL A 16 -7.49 2.90 9.46
C VAL A 16 -6.31 3.88 9.46
N SER A 17 -5.69 4.11 10.62
CA SER A 17 -4.48 4.93 10.75
C SER A 17 -3.19 4.15 10.47
N CYS A 18 -3.29 2.84 10.25
CA CYS A 18 -2.12 2.01 9.94
C CYS A 18 -1.75 2.11 8.46
N ILE A 19 -0.47 2.34 8.18
CA ILE A 19 0.07 2.44 6.81
C ILE A 19 -0.32 1.21 5.97
N ASN A 20 -0.25 0.01 6.55
CA ASN A 20 -0.58 -1.21 5.84
C ASN A 20 -2.08 -1.35 5.51
N THR A 21 -2.96 -0.86 6.38
CA THR A 21 -4.40 -0.79 6.12
C THR A 21 -4.69 0.25 5.03
N ALA A 22 -4.00 1.39 5.07
CA ALA A 22 -4.11 2.43 4.05
C ALA A 22 -3.75 1.92 2.65
N LYS A 23 -2.70 1.09 2.51
CA LYS A 23 -2.35 0.45 1.23
C LYS A 23 -3.50 -0.39 0.67
N ALA A 24 -4.14 -1.19 1.51
CA ALA A 24 -5.28 -2.01 1.09
C ALA A 24 -6.47 -1.15 0.64
N LEU A 25 -6.80 -0.11 1.40
CA LEU A 25 -7.90 0.81 1.07
C LEU A 25 -7.63 1.59 -0.22
N GLN A 26 -6.40 2.09 -0.40
CA GLN A 26 -6.00 2.78 -1.64
C GLN A 26 -6.08 1.84 -2.85
N THR A 27 -5.63 0.60 -2.71
CA THR A 27 -5.72 -0.40 -3.78
C THR A 27 -7.17 -0.72 -4.11
N ALA A 28 -8.03 -0.90 -3.10
CA ALA A 28 -9.44 -1.15 -3.30
C ALA A 28 -10.13 0.01 -4.04
N ALA A 29 -9.83 1.24 -3.63
CA ALA A 29 -10.38 2.43 -4.28
C ALA A 29 -9.94 2.54 -5.75
N GLU A 30 -8.66 2.32 -6.04
CA GLU A 30 -8.12 2.34 -7.41
C GLU A 30 -8.73 1.26 -8.29
N LYS A 31 -9.00 0.10 -7.71
CA LYS A 31 -9.54 -1.07 -8.41
C LYS A 31 -11.07 -1.14 -8.39
N GLY A 32 -11.75 -0.16 -7.81
CA GLY A 32 -13.22 -0.14 -7.71
C GLY A 32 -13.80 -1.32 -6.95
N VAL A 33 -13.09 -1.79 -5.91
CA VAL A 33 -13.53 -2.89 -5.05
C VAL A 33 -14.23 -2.33 -3.82
N ASP A 34 -15.47 -2.74 -3.60
CA ASP A 34 -16.22 -2.37 -2.40
C ASP A 34 -15.71 -3.15 -1.18
N ILE A 35 -15.29 -2.42 -0.16
CA ILE A 35 -14.77 -2.98 1.09
C ILE A 35 -15.55 -2.41 2.28
N GLU A 36 -16.04 -3.31 3.13
CA GLU A 36 -16.50 -2.98 4.48
C GLU A 36 -15.30 -3.00 5.43
N THR A 37 -15.00 -1.86 6.06
CA THR A 37 -13.84 -1.75 6.97
C THR A 37 -14.27 -1.94 8.41
N HIS A 38 -13.60 -2.85 9.11
CA HIS A 38 -13.75 -3.12 10.53
C HIS A 38 -12.49 -2.62 11.25
N ASP A 39 -12.63 -1.53 12.01
CA ASP A 39 -11.52 -0.96 12.77
C ASP A 39 -11.20 -1.86 13.98
N ILE A 40 -9.98 -2.39 14.00
CA ILE A 40 -9.46 -3.20 15.10
C ILE A 40 -8.28 -2.48 15.75
N LYS A 41 -8.28 -2.41 17.07
CA LYS A 41 -7.30 -1.63 17.85
C LYS A 41 -6.05 -2.42 18.22
N SER A 42 -6.14 -3.75 18.20
CA SER A 42 -5.02 -4.62 18.56
C SER A 42 -4.96 -5.88 17.68
N GLY A 43 -3.78 -6.48 17.62
CA GLY A 43 -3.62 -7.78 16.95
C GLY A 43 -4.42 -8.92 17.61
N GLU A 44 -4.80 -8.78 18.89
CA GLU A 44 -5.63 -9.77 19.60
C GLU A 44 -7.02 -9.87 18.98
N GLU A 45 -7.59 -8.72 18.55
CA GLU A 45 -8.89 -8.70 17.84
C GLU A 45 -8.83 -9.39 16.46
N ALA A 46 -7.64 -9.49 15.87
CA ALA A 46 -7.42 -10.24 14.64
C ALA A 46 -7.15 -11.74 14.88
N GLY A 47 -7.00 -12.16 16.14
CA GLY A 47 -6.54 -13.49 16.51
C GLY A 47 -7.39 -14.65 15.98
N ASP A 48 -8.69 -14.45 15.86
CA ASP A 48 -9.61 -15.45 15.33
C ASP A 48 -9.55 -15.60 13.81
N ILE A 49 -8.98 -14.61 13.11
CA ILE A 49 -8.95 -14.54 11.64
C ILE A 49 -7.53 -14.46 11.05
N SER A 50 -6.51 -14.20 11.87
CA SER A 50 -5.11 -14.15 11.45
C SER A 50 -4.23 -15.06 12.30
N PRO A 51 -3.53 -16.03 11.68
CA PRO A 51 -2.66 -16.95 12.43
C PRO A 51 -1.46 -16.27 13.10
N LEU A 52 -1.15 -15.02 12.72
CA LEU A 52 -0.05 -14.24 13.26
C LEU A 52 -0.52 -13.09 14.16
N TYR A 53 -1.80 -13.04 14.52
CA TYR A 53 -2.39 -11.95 15.31
C TYR A 53 -2.04 -10.56 14.75
N SER A 54 -1.98 -10.45 13.41
CA SER A 54 -1.55 -9.23 12.72
C SER A 54 -2.64 -8.71 11.77
N ALA A 55 -2.75 -7.39 11.68
CA ALA A 55 -3.61 -6.67 10.76
C ALA A 55 -2.75 -5.93 9.70
N PRO A 56 -3.31 -5.62 8.52
CA PRO A 56 -4.68 -5.89 8.07
C PRO A 56 -4.93 -7.35 7.67
N VAL A 57 -6.21 -7.76 7.74
CA VAL A 57 -6.72 -9.03 7.23
C VAL A 57 -7.92 -8.75 6.33
N LEU A 58 -7.95 -9.34 5.14
CA LEU A 58 -9.06 -9.26 4.20
C LEU A 58 -9.82 -10.58 4.21
N LYS A 59 -11.14 -10.49 4.33
CA LYS A 59 -12.06 -11.63 4.17
C LYS A 59 -12.94 -11.41 2.95
N ASP A 60 -12.88 -12.37 2.03
CA ASP A 60 -13.75 -12.45 0.84
C ASP A 60 -14.48 -13.79 0.87
N LEU A 61 -15.70 -13.77 1.34
CA LEU A 61 -16.50 -14.99 1.64
C LEU A 61 -15.74 -15.92 2.60
N ASP A 62 -15.37 -17.10 2.11
CA ASP A 62 -14.62 -18.10 2.87
C ASP A 62 -13.09 -17.93 2.75
N ASN A 63 -12.63 -17.03 1.89
CA ASN A 63 -11.20 -16.76 1.72
C ASN A 63 -10.72 -15.76 2.73
N VAL A 64 -9.62 -16.06 3.40
CA VAL A 64 -8.95 -15.16 4.33
C VAL A 64 -7.55 -14.88 3.80
N VAL A 65 -7.26 -13.59 3.57
CA VAL A 65 -5.96 -13.11 3.09
C VAL A 65 -5.35 -12.22 4.16
N TYR A 66 -4.13 -12.50 4.57
CA TYR A 66 -3.40 -11.73 5.56
C TYR A 66 -2.01 -11.34 5.04
N GLY A 67 -1.49 -10.24 5.60
CA GLY A 67 -0.27 -9.61 5.12
C GLY A 67 -0.55 -8.58 4.01
N PRO A 68 -0.01 -7.36 4.15
CA PRO A 68 -0.38 -6.22 3.30
C PRO A 68 -0.11 -6.48 1.82
N ASN A 69 1.03 -7.07 1.47
CA ASN A 69 1.39 -7.34 0.08
C ASN A 69 0.47 -8.39 -0.58
N ALA A 70 0.04 -9.40 0.18
CA ALA A 70 -0.91 -10.39 -0.32
C ALA A 70 -2.29 -9.78 -0.55
N ILE A 71 -2.74 -8.91 0.37
CA ILE A 71 -4.03 -8.23 0.26
C ILE A 71 -4.06 -7.32 -0.96
N ILE A 72 -3.05 -6.46 -1.16
CA ILE A 72 -3.04 -5.54 -2.31
C ILE A 72 -2.95 -6.29 -3.64
N SER A 73 -2.19 -7.39 -3.69
CA SER A 73 -2.14 -8.25 -4.89
C SER A 73 -3.49 -8.91 -5.16
N TYR A 74 -4.16 -9.40 -4.12
CA TYR A 74 -5.48 -10.00 -4.24
C TYR A 74 -6.52 -8.99 -4.75
N LEU A 75 -6.49 -7.76 -4.22
CA LEU A 75 -7.38 -6.68 -4.63
C LEU A 75 -7.12 -6.24 -6.07
N ASP A 76 -5.84 -6.21 -6.50
CA ASP A 76 -5.49 -5.93 -7.89
C ASP A 76 -6.08 -6.97 -8.84
N ASP A 77 -5.97 -8.25 -8.49
CA ASP A 77 -6.51 -9.35 -9.31
C ASP A 77 -8.04 -9.39 -9.33
N LYS A 78 -8.71 -9.00 -8.24
CA LYS A 78 -10.17 -9.04 -8.11
C LYS A 78 -10.88 -7.81 -8.66
N GLY A 79 -10.20 -6.68 -8.68
CA GLY A 79 -10.79 -5.41 -9.07
C GLY A 79 -10.83 -5.18 -10.58
N PHE A 80 -11.30 -4.01 -10.96
CA PHE A 80 -11.49 -3.61 -12.34
C PHE A 80 -10.25 -2.84 -12.87
N GLY A 81 -10.20 -2.71 -14.21
CA GLY A 81 -9.16 -1.94 -14.88
C GLY A 81 -7.86 -2.72 -15.12
N PRO A 82 -6.80 -2.02 -15.53
CA PRO A 82 -5.50 -2.63 -15.79
C PRO A 82 -4.87 -3.12 -14.48
N SER A 83 -4.02 -4.15 -14.60
CA SER A 83 -3.22 -4.60 -13.45
C SER A 83 -2.26 -3.51 -12.99
N LEU A 84 -2.13 -3.35 -11.68
CA LEU A 84 -1.15 -2.47 -11.04
C LEU A 84 0.26 -3.08 -11.04
N VAL A 85 0.40 -4.31 -11.55
CA VAL A 85 1.69 -4.99 -11.72
C VAL A 85 2.08 -4.96 -13.19
N PRO A 86 3.17 -4.26 -13.57
CA PRO A 86 3.63 -4.16 -14.96
C PRO A 86 3.92 -5.53 -15.59
N ARG A 87 3.50 -5.72 -16.83
CA ARG A 87 3.77 -6.95 -17.59
C ARG A 87 5.24 -7.09 -17.99
N ASN A 88 5.91 -5.97 -18.28
CA ASN A 88 7.33 -5.96 -18.63
C ASN A 88 8.17 -6.37 -17.40
N GLY A 89 9.02 -7.37 -17.53
CA GLY A 89 9.81 -7.92 -16.43
C GLY A 89 10.76 -6.93 -15.79
N VAL A 90 11.38 -6.03 -16.57
CA VAL A 90 12.28 -4.99 -16.06
C VAL A 90 11.49 -3.96 -15.25
N ILE A 91 10.39 -3.43 -15.82
CA ILE A 91 9.55 -2.45 -15.14
C ILE A 91 8.93 -3.04 -13.88
N ARG A 92 8.51 -4.31 -13.92
CA ARG A 92 8.02 -5.03 -12.75
C ARG A 92 9.09 -5.19 -11.65
N ALA A 93 10.33 -5.46 -12.01
CA ALA A 93 11.43 -5.52 -11.06
C ALA A 93 11.65 -4.14 -10.38
N ILE A 94 11.57 -3.06 -11.13
CA ILE A 94 11.64 -1.69 -10.61
C ILE A 94 10.45 -1.41 -9.67
N MET A 95 9.24 -1.80 -10.05
CA MET A 95 8.07 -1.68 -9.19
C MET A 95 8.33 -2.34 -7.82
N TYR A 96 8.79 -3.58 -7.79
CA TYR A 96 9.11 -4.27 -6.54
C TYR A 96 10.27 -3.62 -5.77
N GLN A 97 11.29 -3.12 -6.47
CA GLN A 97 12.40 -2.41 -5.85
C GLN A 97 11.94 -1.16 -5.11
N TYR A 98 11.09 -0.34 -5.73
CA TYR A 98 10.56 0.87 -5.11
C TYR A 98 9.49 0.59 -4.05
N ALA A 99 8.69 -0.45 -4.21
CA ALA A 99 7.80 -0.94 -3.16
C ALA A 99 8.58 -1.40 -1.92
N HIS A 100 9.72 -2.09 -2.12
CA HIS A 100 10.64 -2.49 -1.04
C HIS A 100 11.25 -1.27 -0.34
N ILE A 101 11.77 -0.28 -1.10
CA ILE A 101 12.31 0.95 -0.51
C ILE A 101 11.25 1.65 0.37
N ALA A 102 10.03 1.80 -0.13
CA ALA A 102 8.95 2.39 0.65
C ALA A 102 8.63 1.59 1.92
N THR A 103 8.59 0.26 1.83
CA THR A 103 8.17 -0.60 2.95
C THR A 103 9.27 -0.76 3.98
N ASP A 104 10.49 -1.07 3.57
CA ASP A 104 11.54 -1.52 4.48
C ASP A 104 12.41 -0.37 5.00
N TYR A 105 12.38 0.77 4.31
CA TYR A 105 13.14 1.95 4.74
C TYR A 105 12.21 3.09 5.18
N VAL A 106 11.29 3.55 4.32
CA VAL A 106 10.47 4.73 4.64
C VAL A 106 9.39 4.41 5.66
N GLN A 107 8.65 3.31 5.51
CA GLN A 107 7.55 2.94 6.41
C GLN A 107 8.01 2.72 7.85
N MET A 108 9.17 2.11 8.05
CA MET A 108 9.71 1.85 9.38
C MET A 108 10.01 3.17 10.11
N GLU A 109 10.62 4.12 9.41
CA GLU A 109 10.95 5.44 9.96
C GLU A 109 9.68 6.28 10.18
N ALA A 110 8.74 6.27 9.22
CA ALA A 110 7.45 6.96 9.35
C ALA A 110 6.64 6.43 10.53
N TYR A 111 6.65 5.13 10.78
CA TYR A 111 5.98 4.54 11.93
C TYR A 111 6.62 5.00 13.25
N GLY A 112 7.95 5.03 13.31
CA GLY A 112 8.67 5.55 14.47
C GLY A 112 8.32 7.01 14.77
N MET A 113 8.21 7.85 13.74
CA MET A 113 7.82 9.26 13.86
C MET A 113 6.37 9.40 14.33
N LEU A 114 5.44 8.63 13.75
CA LEU A 114 4.02 8.65 14.13
C LEU A 114 3.78 8.24 15.59
N THR A 115 4.52 7.26 16.07
CA THR A 115 4.36 6.73 17.43
C THR A 115 5.18 7.47 18.48
N GLY A 116 6.03 8.41 18.05
CA GLY A 116 6.97 9.10 18.94
C GLY A 116 8.11 8.22 19.45
N SER A 117 8.31 7.03 18.87
CA SER A 117 9.43 6.14 19.22
C SER A 117 10.74 6.51 18.53
N GLY A 118 10.72 7.53 17.69
CA GLY A 118 11.85 8.02 16.90
C GLY A 118 11.79 7.56 15.46
N GLY A 119 12.61 8.17 14.60
CA GLY A 119 12.75 7.82 13.20
C GLY A 119 14.00 8.49 12.64
N ASN A 120 14.62 7.90 11.64
CA ASN A 120 15.83 8.43 11.02
C ASN A 120 15.47 9.20 9.74
N ILE A 121 15.42 10.53 9.86
CA ILE A 121 15.11 11.42 8.75
C ILE A 121 16.09 11.31 7.58
N ASP A 122 17.36 10.99 7.82
CA ASP A 122 18.36 10.87 6.76
C ASP A 122 18.08 9.64 5.86
N ILE A 123 17.51 8.58 6.41
CA ILE A 123 17.08 7.42 5.64
C ILE A 123 15.90 7.81 4.75
N VAL A 124 14.93 8.54 5.30
CA VAL A 124 13.77 9.03 4.56
C VAL A 124 14.21 9.94 3.43
N ASN A 125 15.07 10.93 3.68
CA ASN A 125 15.58 11.84 2.66
C ASN A 125 16.30 11.10 1.53
N LYS A 126 17.17 10.14 1.85
CA LYS A 126 17.83 9.31 0.82
C LYS A 126 16.85 8.52 -0.03
N ALA A 127 15.78 8.01 0.58
CA ALA A 127 14.74 7.30 -0.16
C ALA A 127 13.96 8.23 -1.09
N PHE A 128 13.69 9.48 -0.65
CA PHE A 128 13.07 10.50 -1.51
C PHE A 128 13.99 10.93 -2.65
N ASP A 129 15.31 11.08 -2.42
CA ASP A 129 16.27 11.34 -3.50
C ASP A 129 16.22 10.26 -4.59
N LEU A 130 16.10 8.98 -4.20
CA LEU A 130 15.93 7.87 -5.13
C LEU A 130 14.60 7.96 -5.88
N LEU A 131 13.51 8.33 -5.19
CA LEU A 131 12.19 8.51 -5.79
C LEU A 131 12.20 9.63 -6.83
N GLU A 132 12.73 10.80 -6.47
CA GLU A 132 12.88 11.94 -7.38
C GLU A 132 13.70 11.58 -8.62
N ASN A 133 14.81 10.86 -8.42
CA ASN A 133 15.66 10.43 -9.53
C ASN A 133 14.94 9.49 -10.50
N ILE A 134 14.16 8.51 -10.03
CA ILE A 134 13.43 7.60 -10.93
C ILE A 134 12.29 8.31 -11.66
N LEU A 135 11.63 9.25 -11.01
CA LEU A 135 10.57 10.05 -11.62
C LEU A 135 11.14 10.97 -12.72
N ALA A 136 12.31 11.58 -12.47
CA ALA A 136 12.99 12.43 -13.46
C ALA A 136 13.62 11.63 -14.62
N ASN A 137 14.13 10.42 -14.34
CA ASN A 137 14.89 9.59 -15.23
C ASN A 137 14.33 8.16 -15.29
N PRO A 138 13.12 7.95 -15.84
CA PRO A 138 12.53 6.62 -15.90
C PRO A 138 13.42 5.66 -16.71
N PRO A 139 13.41 4.36 -16.34
CA PRO A 139 14.32 3.36 -16.92
C PRO A 139 14.04 3.06 -18.40
N ASP A 140 12.84 3.34 -18.86
CA ASP A 140 12.46 3.29 -20.27
C ASP A 140 12.13 4.71 -20.74
N PRO A 141 12.84 5.26 -21.75
CA PRO A 141 12.58 6.60 -22.29
C PRO A 141 11.16 6.80 -22.84
N LYS A 142 10.41 5.73 -23.09
CA LYS A 142 9.02 5.77 -23.54
C LYS A 142 8.04 6.00 -22.39
N LEU A 143 8.46 5.81 -21.14
CA LEU A 143 7.63 6.06 -19.97
C LEU A 143 7.46 7.56 -19.73
N LYS A 144 6.29 7.94 -19.23
CA LYS A 144 6.03 9.34 -18.85
C LYS A 144 6.91 9.72 -17.65
N LYS A 145 7.57 10.85 -17.77
CA LYS A 145 8.38 11.43 -16.68
C LYS A 145 7.49 12.13 -15.64
N GLY A 146 7.91 12.06 -14.39
CA GLY A 146 7.45 12.94 -13.32
C GLY A 146 6.05 12.65 -12.76
N VAL A 147 5.43 11.50 -13.10
CA VAL A 147 4.08 11.21 -12.62
C VAL A 147 4.03 9.92 -11.80
N TYR A 148 4.52 8.82 -12.36
CA TYR A 148 4.48 7.51 -11.72
C TYR A 148 5.82 6.80 -11.83
N ILE A 149 6.14 5.99 -10.82
CA ILE A 149 7.42 5.28 -10.72
C ILE A 149 7.67 4.38 -11.92
N CYS A 150 6.63 3.71 -12.40
CA CYS A 150 6.68 2.78 -13.52
C CYS A 150 6.13 3.37 -14.83
N GLY A 151 5.94 4.70 -14.90
CA GLY A 151 5.34 5.39 -16.03
C GLY A 151 3.83 5.30 -16.13
N GLU A 152 3.24 4.31 -15.48
CA GLU A 152 1.82 4.13 -15.20
C GLU A 152 1.64 3.84 -13.70
N PHE A 153 0.46 4.15 -13.16
CA PHE A 153 0.16 3.89 -11.77
C PHE A 153 0.30 2.40 -11.43
N SER A 154 0.98 2.09 -10.36
CA SER A 154 1.39 0.74 -9.99
C SER A 154 1.37 0.51 -8.48
N LEU A 155 1.60 -0.73 -8.03
CA LEU A 155 1.72 -1.04 -6.61
C LEU A 155 2.86 -0.28 -5.92
N ALA A 156 3.91 0.12 -6.65
CA ALA A 156 4.97 0.96 -6.08
C ALA A 156 4.41 2.31 -5.62
N ASP A 157 3.55 2.94 -6.43
CA ASP A 157 2.93 4.22 -6.10
C ASP A 157 2.01 4.09 -4.88
N ILE A 158 1.26 2.98 -4.76
CA ILE A 158 0.45 2.66 -3.56
C ILE A 158 1.33 2.61 -2.29
N HIS A 159 2.47 1.92 -2.36
CA HIS A 159 3.38 1.83 -1.22
C HIS A 159 3.91 3.20 -0.80
N TRP A 160 4.32 4.02 -1.76
CA TRP A 160 4.84 5.35 -1.50
C TRP A 160 3.76 6.30 -0.99
N MET A 161 2.58 6.34 -1.60
CA MET A 161 1.46 7.19 -1.17
C MET A 161 1.09 6.93 0.30
N ALA A 162 1.01 5.67 0.71
CA ALA A 162 0.69 5.33 2.10
C ALA A 162 1.77 5.81 3.09
N CYS A 163 3.04 5.75 2.71
CA CYS A 163 4.15 6.24 3.52
C CYS A 163 4.19 7.76 3.58
N VAL A 164 3.98 8.45 2.45
CA VAL A 164 3.93 9.92 2.36
C VAL A 164 2.80 10.46 3.24
N ASN A 165 1.60 9.91 3.13
CA ASN A 165 0.47 10.30 3.97
C ASN A 165 0.78 10.13 5.48
N ALA A 166 1.48 9.06 5.85
CA ALA A 166 1.87 8.84 7.24
C ALA A 166 2.89 9.88 7.74
N LEU A 167 3.85 10.26 6.90
CA LEU A 167 4.82 11.31 7.21
C LEU A 167 4.15 12.68 7.36
N GLU A 168 3.20 13.02 6.48
CA GLU A 168 2.42 14.26 6.58
C GLU A 168 1.63 14.32 7.89
N ILE A 169 0.95 13.23 8.26
CA ILE A 169 0.19 13.14 9.52
C ILE A 169 1.11 13.27 10.74
N SER A 170 2.35 12.78 10.65
CA SER A 170 3.33 12.90 11.75
C SER A 170 3.79 14.34 12.02
N GLY A 171 3.50 15.29 11.12
CA GLY A 171 3.88 16.69 11.25
C GLY A 171 5.38 16.95 11.02
N ASN A 172 6.10 16.00 10.47
CA ASN A 172 7.48 16.19 10.08
C ASN A 172 7.52 16.83 8.68
N ASP A 173 8.14 18.02 8.56
CA ASP A 173 8.29 18.79 7.31
C ASP A 173 9.26 18.11 6.30
N VAL A 174 9.08 16.83 6.05
CA VAL A 174 9.92 16.08 5.09
C VAL A 174 9.59 16.46 3.65
N ILE A 175 8.38 16.97 3.41
CA ILE A 175 7.83 17.21 2.05
C ILE A 175 7.86 18.68 1.65
N SER A 176 8.23 19.60 2.55
CA SER A 176 8.20 21.06 2.32
C SER A 176 9.55 21.70 1.97
N SER A 177 10.60 20.90 1.75
CA SER A 177 11.95 21.43 1.44
C SER A 177 12.38 21.27 -0.03
#